data_c763c2e181462156d33ca0db392fa3f5
#
_entry.id   c763c2e181462156d33ca0db392fa3f5
#
_cell.length_a   1.000
_cell.length_b   1.000
_cell.length_c   1.000
_cell.angle_alpha   90.00
_cell.angle_beta   90.00
_cell.angle_gamma   90.00
#
_symmetry.space_group_name_H-M   'P 1'
#
loop_
_entity.id
_entity.type
_entity.pdbx_description
1 polymer ?
#
loop_
_entity_poly.entity_id
_entity_poly.type
_entity_poly.pdbx_seq_one_letter_code
_entity_poly.pdbx_strand_id
1 'polypeptide(L)'
;MLSDVTMGQFFPGKSVMHRLDPRIKMCLTVYFIVLIFCSKNFVTLGATILMSLLGVVLSKVPLKLYLKSMKPILFIVVFTGVLNLFYGTGDPIFTLGFIHITRNGIVNSIMIAVRIVVLILISSILTFTTSPTQLTDAIERLLKPLALLHVPVHEFAMMMTIALRFVPTLLEETEKIMAAQKARGADMESGGLMQRIKALIPVLIPLFVSAFRRAFDLATAMESRCYHGGEGRTKMKVLHLSKDDYITLIVCVLYLAAFITCLLYTSDAADD
;
A
#
# COMPACT_ATOMS: atom_id res chain seq x y z
N MET A 1 -17.60 -3.42 -16.61
CA MET A 1 -16.58 -2.41 -16.19
C MET A 1 -16.31 -2.40 -14.69
N LEU A 2 -17.26 -2.76 -13.82
CA LEU A 2 -16.99 -2.87 -12.37
C LEU A 2 -16.43 -4.24 -11.95
N SER A 3 -16.57 -5.27 -12.79
CA SER A 3 -16.04 -6.63 -12.60
C SER A 3 -14.50 -6.69 -12.53
N ASP A 4 -13.79 -5.67 -13.00
CA ASP A 4 -12.33 -5.58 -12.94
C ASP A 4 -11.81 -4.95 -11.64
N VAL A 5 -12.69 -4.52 -10.74
CA VAL A 5 -12.33 -4.07 -9.40
C VAL A 5 -12.08 -5.29 -8.53
N THR A 6 -10.95 -5.97 -8.80
CA THR A 6 -10.44 -6.98 -7.86
C THR A 6 -10.17 -6.27 -6.52
N MET A 7 -10.83 -6.75 -5.46
CA MET A 7 -10.65 -6.25 -4.10
C MET A 7 -9.21 -6.41 -3.65
N GLY A 8 -8.44 -5.34 -3.81
CA GLY A 8 -7.01 -5.32 -3.55
C GLY A 8 -6.22 -6.12 -4.61
N GLN A 9 -5.02 -5.68 -4.89
CA GLN A 9 -4.12 -6.37 -5.82
C GLN A 9 -3.47 -7.62 -5.18
N PHE A 10 -4.13 -8.22 -4.17
CA PHE A 10 -3.61 -9.41 -3.50
C PHE A 10 -3.51 -10.58 -4.47
N PHE A 11 -2.33 -11.17 -4.56
CA PHE A 11 -2.06 -12.36 -5.35
C PHE A 11 -1.96 -13.58 -4.41
N PRO A 12 -2.90 -14.53 -4.47
CA PRO A 12 -2.86 -15.70 -3.59
C PRO A 12 -1.65 -16.58 -3.92
N GLY A 13 -0.78 -16.81 -2.93
CA GLY A 13 0.45 -17.59 -3.07
C GLY A 13 0.85 -18.30 -1.78
N LYS A 14 1.79 -19.26 -1.89
CA LYS A 14 2.35 -20.02 -0.76
C LYS A 14 3.83 -19.73 -0.54
N SER A 15 4.32 -18.55 -0.92
CA SER A 15 5.72 -18.18 -0.74
C SER A 15 6.04 -17.85 0.73
N VAL A 16 7.32 -17.76 1.05
CA VAL A 16 7.80 -17.35 2.39
C VAL A 16 7.16 -15.99 2.75
N MET A 17 7.16 -15.03 1.81
CA MET A 17 6.56 -13.71 2.02
C MET A 17 5.06 -13.76 2.31
N HIS A 18 4.31 -14.74 1.78
CA HIS A 18 2.88 -14.89 2.09
C HIS A 18 2.63 -15.45 3.50
N ARG A 19 3.58 -16.27 4.02
CA ARG A 19 3.45 -16.91 5.35
C ARG A 19 3.86 -16.00 6.50
N LEU A 20 4.65 -14.97 6.25
CA LEU A 20 5.06 -14.01 7.26
C LEU A 20 3.86 -13.33 7.91
N ASP A 21 3.97 -13.04 9.22
CA ASP A 21 2.96 -12.30 9.98
C ASP A 21 2.73 -10.91 9.34
N PRO A 22 1.48 -10.54 9.04
CA PRO A 22 1.15 -9.24 8.43
C PRO A 22 1.67 -8.03 9.21
N ARG A 23 1.79 -8.14 10.54
CA ARG A 23 2.36 -7.09 11.40
C ARG A 23 3.83 -6.84 11.08
N ILE A 24 4.60 -7.93 10.96
CA ILE A 24 6.03 -7.84 10.61
C ILE A 24 6.20 -7.27 9.22
N LYS A 25 5.40 -7.71 8.24
CA LYS A 25 5.45 -7.15 6.89
C LYS A 25 5.21 -5.65 6.86
N MET A 26 4.22 -5.15 7.61
CA MET A 26 3.98 -3.71 7.72
C MET A 26 5.16 -2.98 8.34
N CYS A 27 5.68 -3.47 9.46
CA CYS A 27 6.86 -2.89 10.12
C CYS A 27 8.07 -2.90 9.19
N LEU A 28 8.31 -4.00 8.46
CA LEU A 28 9.40 -4.11 7.49
C LEU A 28 9.21 -3.16 6.31
N THR A 29 7.99 -2.97 5.82
CA THR A 29 7.72 -2.00 4.76
C THR A 29 8.11 -0.59 5.21
N VAL A 30 7.66 -0.16 6.40
CA VAL A 30 8.04 1.14 6.97
C VAL A 30 9.54 1.22 7.20
N TYR A 31 10.16 0.19 7.74
CA TYR A 31 11.60 0.07 7.96
C TYR A 31 12.38 0.30 6.65
N PHE A 32 12.07 -0.41 5.58
CA PHE A 32 12.74 -0.23 4.30
C PHE A 32 12.47 1.15 3.66
N ILE A 33 11.27 1.70 3.83
CA ILE A 33 10.96 3.07 3.40
C ILE A 33 11.90 4.06 4.10
N VAL A 34 12.08 3.96 5.41
CA VAL A 34 12.98 4.83 6.17
C VAL A 34 14.42 4.66 5.70
N LEU A 35 14.91 3.43 5.51
CA LEU A 35 16.27 3.18 5.03
C LEU A 35 16.55 3.78 3.66
N ILE A 36 15.57 3.71 2.73
CA ILE A 36 15.71 4.32 1.40
C ILE A 36 15.86 5.83 1.52
N PHE A 37 15.10 6.49 2.41
CA PHE A 37 15.23 7.94 2.61
C PHE A 37 16.54 8.31 3.30
N CYS A 38 17.05 7.48 4.22
CA CYS A 38 18.33 7.67 4.87
C CYS A 38 19.52 7.36 3.95
N SER A 39 19.31 6.68 2.83
CA SER A 39 20.38 6.34 1.87
C SER A 39 20.88 7.60 1.15
N LYS A 40 22.10 8.05 1.46
CA LYS A 40 22.77 9.19 0.84
C LYS A 40 23.74 8.77 -0.26
N ASN A 41 24.26 7.53 -0.21
CA ASN A 41 25.33 7.04 -1.07
C ASN A 41 24.83 5.93 -2.02
N PHE A 42 25.51 5.80 -3.17
CA PHE A 42 25.21 4.74 -4.14
C PHE A 42 25.34 3.32 -3.56
N VAL A 43 26.26 3.11 -2.61
CA VAL A 43 26.50 1.80 -1.98
C VAL A 43 25.30 1.41 -1.13
N THR A 44 24.85 2.33 -0.25
CA THR A 44 23.67 2.09 0.61
C THR A 44 22.39 1.94 -0.19
N LEU A 45 22.25 2.72 -1.27
CA LEU A 45 21.12 2.59 -2.19
C LEU A 45 21.15 1.23 -2.93
N GLY A 46 22.33 0.84 -3.45
CA GLY A 46 22.52 -0.46 -4.12
C GLY A 46 22.22 -1.65 -3.20
N ALA A 47 22.67 -1.60 -1.95
CA ALA A 47 22.35 -2.63 -0.95
C ALA A 47 20.83 -2.73 -0.70
N THR A 48 20.14 -1.58 -0.63
CA THR A 48 18.68 -1.56 -0.42
C THR A 48 17.92 -2.09 -1.67
N ILE A 49 18.42 -1.79 -2.86
CA ILE A 49 17.90 -2.38 -4.12
C ILE A 49 18.04 -3.90 -4.08
N LEU A 50 19.23 -4.40 -3.71
CA LEU A 50 19.49 -5.84 -3.66
C LEU A 50 18.53 -6.54 -2.69
N MET A 51 18.33 -5.98 -1.48
CA MET A 51 17.39 -6.52 -0.50
C MET A 51 15.95 -6.46 -0.97
N SER A 52 15.52 -5.39 -1.65
CA SER A 52 14.18 -5.28 -2.20
C SER A 52 13.94 -6.29 -3.33
N LEU A 53 14.93 -6.50 -4.22
CA LEU A 53 14.87 -7.52 -5.27
C LEU A 53 14.81 -8.94 -4.69
N LEU A 54 15.58 -9.21 -3.64
CA LEU A 54 15.50 -10.47 -2.90
C LEU A 54 14.09 -10.69 -2.35
N GLY A 55 13.45 -9.65 -1.78
CA GLY A 55 12.05 -9.68 -1.36
C GLY A 55 11.09 -10.00 -2.51
N VAL A 56 11.28 -9.40 -3.69
CA VAL A 56 10.48 -9.69 -4.90
C VAL A 56 10.64 -11.15 -5.31
N VAL A 57 11.85 -11.68 -5.36
CA VAL A 57 12.13 -13.08 -5.72
C VAL A 57 11.48 -14.04 -4.71
N LEU A 58 11.65 -13.77 -3.41
CA LEU A 58 11.04 -14.56 -2.34
C LEU A 58 9.51 -14.52 -2.33
N SER A 59 8.90 -13.45 -2.85
CA SER A 59 7.45 -13.33 -2.96
C SER A 59 6.83 -14.31 -3.95
N LYS A 60 7.60 -14.78 -4.94
CA LYS A 60 7.15 -15.64 -6.06
C LYS A 60 5.95 -15.07 -6.82
N VAL A 61 5.73 -13.76 -6.76
CA VAL A 61 4.71 -13.06 -7.53
C VAL A 61 5.26 -12.81 -8.94
N PRO A 62 4.46 -12.99 -10.01
CA PRO A 62 4.92 -12.76 -11.37
C PRO A 62 5.43 -11.33 -11.56
N LEU A 63 6.65 -11.17 -12.11
CA LEU A 63 7.28 -9.87 -12.37
C LEU A 63 6.39 -8.95 -13.23
N LYS A 64 5.55 -9.53 -14.07
CA LYS A 64 4.58 -8.79 -14.91
C LYS A 64 3.63 -7.92 -14.07
N LEU A 65 3.26 -8.37 -12.85
CA LEU A 65 2.40 -7.59 -11.94
C LEU A 65 3.16 -6.39 -11.37
N TYR A 66 4.42 -6.56 -10.99
CA TYR A 66 5.27 -5.45 -10.53
C TYR A 66 5.47 -4.41 -11.63
N LEU A 67 5.77 -4.84 -12.85
CA LEU A 67 5.91 -3.94 -13.99
C LEU A 67 4.60 -3.21 -14.32
N LYS A 68 3.46 -3.90 -14.19
CA LYS A 68 2.14 -3.29 -14.39
C LYS A 68 1.84 -2.22 -13.33
N SER A 69 2.22 -2.43 -12.07
CA SER A 69 2.04 -1.43 -11.01
C SER A 69 2.98 -0.23 -11.14
N MET A 70 4.15 -0.40 -11.77
CA MET A 70 5.09 0.69 -12.04
C MET A 70 4.67 1.58 -13.21
N LYS A 71 3.94 1.03 -14.19
CA LYS A 71 3.59 1.73 -15.44
C LYS A 71 2.93 3.11 -15.23
N PRO A 72 1.89 3.29 -14.37
CA PRO A 72 1.26 4.58 -14.15
C PRO A 72 2.18 5.60 -13.47
N ILE A 73 3.18 5.13 -12.71
CA ILE A 73 4.09 5.98 -11.93
C ILE A 73 5.32 6.35 -12.73
N LEU A 74 5.60 5.63 -13.82
CA LEU A 74 6.73 5.91 -14.71
C LEU A 74 6.74 7.37 -15.20
N PHE A 75 5.56 7.91 -15.49
CA PHE A 75 5.42 9.32 -15.87
C PHE A 75 5.94 10.26 -14.76
N ILE A 76 5.57 10.00 -13.50
CA ILE A 76 6.01 10.80 -12.34
C ILE A 76 7.53 10.66 -12.15
N VAL A 77 8.07 9.44 -12.28
CA VAL A 77 9.50 9.17 -12.15
C VAL A 77 10.29 9.97 -13.21
N VAL A 78 9.88 9.91 -14.48
CA VAL A 78 10.51 10.66 -15.57
C VAL A 78 10.38 12.15 -15.34
N PHE A 79 9.19 12.64 -15.01
CA PHE A 79 8.94 14.06 -14.76
C PHE A 79 9.80 14.62 -13.62
N THR A 80 9.83 13.90 -12.48
CA THR A 80 10.66 14.27 -11.33
C THR A 80 12.14 14.21 -11.67
N GLY A 81 12.58 13.20 -12.42
CA GLY A 81 13.94 13.08 -12.90
C GLY A 81 14.36 14.27 -13.76
N VAL A 82 13.51 14.66 -14.71
CA VAL A 82 13.73 15.82 -15.56
C VAL A 82 13.79 17.12 -14.75
N LEU A 83 12.88 17.33 -13.80
CA LEU A 83 12.93 18.51 -12.92
C LEU A 83 14.25 18.58 -12.13
N ASN A 84 14.67 17.47 -11.51
CA ASN A 84 15.92 17.45 -10.74
C ASN A 84 17.17 17.66 -11.59
N LEU A 85 17.11 17.35 -12.88
CA LEU A 85 18.21 17.58 -13.79
C LEU A 85 18.49 19.08 -13.99
N PHE A 86 17.44 19.93 -13.90
CA PHE A 86 17.56 21.39 -14.00
C PHE A 86 17.88 22.08 -12.67
N TYR A 87 17.58 21.45 -11.53
CA TYR A 87 17.78 22.03 -10.20
C TYR A 87 19.17 21.68 -9.57
N GLY A 88 20.07 21.07 -10.34
CA GLY A 88 21.39 20.69 -9.84
C GLY A 88 22.25 21.90 -9.51
N THR A 89 22.82 21.96 -8.29
CA THR A 89 23.84 22.92 -7.89
C THR A 89 25.23 22.38 -8.21
N GLY A 90 26.11 23.20 -8.81
CA GLY A 90 27.49 22.83 -9.14
C GLY A 90 27.93 23.33 -10.51
N ASP A 91 29.15 22.95 -10.92
CA ASP A 91 29.71 23.36 -12.22
C ASP A 91 28.89 22.80 -13.38
N PRO A 92 28.41 23.63 -14.30
CA PRO A 92 27.60 23.21 -15.43
C PRO A 92 28.48 22.47 -16.45
N ILE A 93 28.09 21.21 -16.77
CA ILE A 93 28.71 20.44 -17.84
C ILE A 93 28.23 20.96 -19.22
N PHE A 94 26.98 21.40 -19.27
CA PHE A 94 26.37 21.89 -20.50
C PHE A 94 25.44 23.05 -20.21
N THR A 95 25.63 24.18 -20.87
CA THR A 95 24.81 25.37 -20.76
C THR A 95 24.14 25.69 -22.09
N LEU A 96 22.81 25.59 -22.14
CA LEU A 96 22.00 26.00 -23.28
C LEU A 96 21.00 27.07 -22.85
N GLY A 97 21.42 28.34 -22.86
CA GLY A 97 20.60 29.47 -22.45
C GLY A 97 20.19 29.39 -20.94
N PHE A 98 18.92 29.14 -20.67
CA PHE A 98 18.40 29.00 -19.30
C PHE A 98 18.55 27.62 -18.67
N ILE A 99 19.09 26.65 -19.39
CA ILE A 99 19.21 25.26 -18.95
C ILE A 99 20.67 25.00 -18.57
N HIS A 100 20.92 24.78 -17.28
CA HIS A 100 22.22 24.42 -16.72
C HIS A 100 22.20 22.98 -16.24
N ILE A 101 22.78 22.05 -17.01
CA ILE A 101 22.90 20.65 -16.61
C ILE A 101 24.21 20.49 -15.84
N THR A 102 24.10 20.18 -14.55
CA THR A 102 25.25 19.96 -13.66
C THR A 102 25.47 18.47 -13.41
N ARG A 103 26.71 18.08 -13.11
CA ARG A 103 27.04 16.69 -12.75
C ARG A 103 26.21 16.21 -11.55
N ASN A 104 26.08 17.06 -10.54
CA ASN A 104 25.30 16.75 -9.34
C ASN A 104 23.80 16.61 -9.64
N GLY A 105 23.28 17.41 -10.58
CA GLY A 105 21.90 17.30 -11.07
C GLY A 105 21.60 15.96 -11.70
N ILE A 106 22.52 15.43 -12.54
CA ILE A 106 22.37 14.10 -13.16
C ILE A 106 22.38 13.00 -12.10
N VAL A 107 23.37 13.04 -11.19
CA VAL A 107 23.51 12.07 -10.10
C VAL A 107 22.27 12.05 -9.22
N ASN A 108 21.81 13.21 -8.77
CA ASN A 108 20.63 13.35 -7.93
C ASN A 108 19.35 12.89 -8.66
N SER A 109 19.20 13.23 -9.95
CA SER A 109 18.07 12.78 -10.77
C SER A 109 17.99 11.26 -10.83
N ILE A 110 19.12 10.58 -11.08
CA ILE A 110 19.20 9.12 -11.09
C ILE A 110 18.89 8.54 -9.71
N MET A 111 19.50 9.09 -8.65
CA MET A 111 19.24 8.62 -7.27
C MET A 111 17.78 8.74 -6.88
N ILE A 112 17.12 9.84 -7.22
CA ILE A 112 15.70 10.06 -6.90
C ILE A 112 14.82 9.12 -7.73
N ALA A 113 15.09 8.98 -9.04
CA ALA A 113 14.35 8.06 -9.89
C ALA A 113 14.42 6.61 -9.38
N VAL A 114 15.61 6.14 -9.03
CA VAL A 114 15.82 4.80 -8.46
C VAL A 114 15.13 4.67 -7.10
N ARG A 115 15.21 5.69 -6.23
CA ARG A 115 14.53 5.72 -4.93
C ARG A 115 13.03 5.52 -5.08
N ILE A 116 12.38 6.25 -5.98
CA ILE A 116 10.94 6.13 -6.24
C ILE A 116 10.60 4.72 -6.73
N VAL A 117 11.38 4.16 -7.65
CA VAL A 117 11.18 2.80 -8.16
C VAL A 117 11.25 1.76 -7.03
N VAL A 118 12.25 1.86 -6.15
CA VAL A 118 12.42 0.92 -5.03
C VAL A 118 11.30 1.06 -4.00
N LEU A 119 10.85 2.29 -3.71
CA LEU A 119 9.69 2.53 -2.85
C LEU A 119 8.43 1.82 -3.36
N ILE A 120 8.19 1.92 -4.67
CA ILE A 120 7.05 1.26 -5.31
C ILE A 120 7.18 -0.26 -5.21
N LEU A 121 8.37 -0.81 -5.44
CA LEU A 121 8.62 -2.25 -5.32
C LEU A 121 8.32 -2.76 -3.92
N ILE A 122 8.82 -2.08 -2.89
CA ILE A 122 8.58 -2.47 -1.48
C ILE A 122 7.09 -2.39 -1.11
N SER A 123 6.42 -1.30 -1.47
CA SER A 123 4.97 -1.16 -1.24
C SER A 123 4.16 -2.21 -2.00
N SER A 124 4.59 -2.57 -3.22
CA SER A 124 3.94 -3.60 -4.03
C SER A 124 4.12 -5.00 -3.43
N ILE A 125 5.26 -5.31 -2.80
CA ILE A 125 5.47 -6.59 -2.09
C ILE A 125 4.41 -6.75 -1.00
N LEU A 126 4.20 -5.72 -0.16
CA LEU A 126 3.17 -5.75 0.87
C LEU A 126 1.78 -5.96 0.28
N THR A 127 1.44 -5.19 -0.75
CA THR A 127 0.12 -5.20 -1.40
C THR A 127 -0.20 -6.55 -2.06
N PHE A 128 0.77 -7.17 -2.74
CA PHE A 128 0.57 -8.45 -3.42
C PHE A 128 0.60 -9.65 -2.47
N THR A 129 1.28 -9.55 -1.33
CA THR A 129 1.47 -10.69 -0.41
C THR A 129 0.56 -10.66 0.82
N THR A 130 -0.23 -9.60 1.02
CA THR A 130 -1.08 -9.44 2.21
C THR A 130 -2.51 -9.10 1.79
N SER A 131 -3.49 -9.86 2.27
CA SER A 131 -4.89 -9.55 1.98
C SER A 131 -5.37 -8.33 2.78
N PRO A 132 -6.37 -7.57 2.28
CA PRO A 132 -6.91 -6.41 2.99
C PRO A 132 -7.40 -6.73 4.41
N THR A 133 -8.01 -7.91 4.63
CA THR A 133 -8.46 -8.36 5.94
C THR A 133 -7.30 -8.64 6.90
N GLN A 134 -6.22 -9.27 6.41
CA GLN A 134 -5.00 -9.48 7.20
C GLN A 134 -4.32 -8.15 7.56
N LEU A 135 -4.37 -7.19 6.64
CA LEU A 135 -3.82 -5.85 6.88
C LEU A 135 -4.60 -5.14 8.00
N THR A 136 -5.94 -5.23 7.98
CA THR A 136 -6.80 -4.68 9.05
C THR A 136 -6.50 -5.31 10.41
N ASP A 137 -6.34 -6.64 10.47
CA ASP A 137 -5.98 -7.36 11.70
C ASP A 137 -4.59 -6.93 12.22
N ALA A 138 -3.64 -6.68 11.31
CA ALA A 138 -2.31 -6.20 11.67
C ALA A 138 -2.36 -4.77 12.22
N ILE A 139 -3.11 -3.88 11.57
CA ILE A 139 -3.32 -2.49 12.01
C ILE A 139 -3.93 -2.46 13.41
N GLU A 140 -4.99 -3.24 13.66
CA GLU A 140 -5.61 -3.32 14.98
C GLU A 140 -4.60 -3.69 16.07
N ARG A 141 -3.75 -4.67 15.80
CA ARG A 141 -2.76 -5.11 16.77
C ARG A 141 -1.62 -4.11 16.97
N LEU A 142 -1.18 -3.45 15.90
CA LEU A 142 -0.15 -2.41 15.97
C LEU A 142 -0.65 -1.15 16.66
N LEU A 143 -1.94 -0.82 16.49
CA LEU A 143 -2.57 0.33 17.14
C LEU A 143 -3.09 0.01 18.55
N LYS A 144 -3.01 -1.23 19.03
CA LYS A 144 -3.45 -1.60 20.39
C LYS A 144 -2.88 -0.71 21.51
N PRO A 145 -1.60 -0.24 21.45
CA PRO A 145 -1.09 0.70 22.45
C PRO A 145 -1.86 2.03 22.52
N LEU A 146 -2.48 2.47 21.39
CA LEU A 146 -3.31 3.67 21.35
C LEU A 146 -4.62 3.51 22.13
N ALA A 147 -5.05 2.29 22.45
CA ALA A 147 -6.19 2.05 23.32
C ALA A 147 -5.95 2.64 24.73
N LEU A 148 -4.70 2.79 25.18
CA LEU A 148 -4.33 3.49 26.41
C LEU A 148 -4.70 4.99 26.38
N LEU A 149 -4.83 5.57 25.17
CA LEU A 149 -5.26 6.95 24.94
C LEU A 149 -6.79 7.06 24.74
N HIS A 150 -7.56 6.05 25.16
CA HIS A 150 -9.02 5.96 25.01
C HIS A 150 -9.50 5.94 23.53
N VAL A 151 -8.64 5.56 22.58
CA VAL A 151 -9.05 5.38 21.19
C VAL A 151 -9.72 4.01 21.04
N PRO A 152 -10.96 3.92 20.50
CA PRO A 152 -11.69 2.65 20.33
C PRO A 152 -11.14 1.84 19.13
N VAL A 153 -9.89 1.36 19.25
CA VAL A 153 -9.15 0.67 18.16
C VAL A 153 -9.87 -0.61 17.72
N HIS A 154 -10.46 -1.33 18.68
CA HIS A 154 -11.16 -2.59 18.37
C HIS A 154 -12.43 -2.34 17.53
N GLU A 155 -13.22 -1.35 17.91
CA GLU A 155 -14.45 -0.98 17.20
C GLU A 155 -14.11 -0.49 15.78
N PHE A 156 -13.06 0.30 15.63
CA PHE A 156 -12.59 0.76 14.34
C PHE A 156 -12.16 -0.41 13.44
N ALA A 157 -11.38 -1.37 13.97
CA ALA A 157 -10.95 -2.55 13.21
C ALA A 157 -12.13 -3.44 12.82
N MET A 158 -13.12 -3.57 13.71
CA MET A 158 -14.34 -4.30 13.42
C MET A 158 -15.13 -3.63 12.29
N MET A 159 -15.32 -2.31 12.34
CA MET A 159 -15.98 -1.55 11.27
C MET A 159 -15.28 -1.76 9.93
N MET A 160 -13.94 -1.68 9.90
CA MET A 160 -13.15 -1.92 8.69
C MET A 160 -13.33 -3.35 8.16
N THR A 161 -13.35 -4.34 9.03
CA THR A 161 -13.54 -5.75 8.65
C THR A 161 -14.93 -5.98 8.06
N ILE A 162 -15.97 -5.40 8.66
CA ILE A 162 -17.35 -5.45 8.16
C ILE A 162 -17.45 -4.73 6.81
N ALA A 163 -16.86 -3.54 6.68
CA ALA A 163 -16.84 -2.78 5.44
C ALA A 163 -16.18 -3.58 4.31
N LEU A 164 -14.98 -4.14 4.55
CA LEU A 164 -14.26 -4.96 3.56
C LEU A 164 -15.05 -6.20 3.13
N ARG A 165 -15.86 -6.76 4.02
CA ARG A 165 -16.74 -7.89 3.69
C ARG A 165 -17.94 -7.47 2.85
N PHE A 166 -18.48 -6.27 3.08
CA PHE A 166 -19.67 -5.80 2.35
C PHE A 166 -19.35 -5.19 0.99
N VAL A 167 -18.13 -4.68 0.77
CA VAL A 167 -17.75 -4.06 -0.52
C VAL A 167 -18.06 -4.95 -1.73
N PRO A 168 -17.68 -6.26 -1.80
CA PRO A 168 -18.04 -7.10 -2.95
C PRO A 168 -19.55 -7.19 -3.16
N THR A 169 -20.27 -7.41 -2.08
CA THR A 169 -21.72 -7.58 -2.12
C THR A 169 -22.42 -6.29 -2.60
N LEU A 170 -21.94 -5.12 -2.13
CA LEU A 170 -22.45 -3.83 -2.59
C LEU A 170 -22.09 -3.54 -4.05
N LEU A 171 -20.92 -3.98 -4.53
CA LEU A 171 -20.55 -3.87 -5.96
C LEU A 171 -21.47 -4.70 -6.84
N GLU A 172 -21.71 -5.97 -6.49
CA GLU A 172 -22.65 -6.83 -7.21
C GLU A 172 -24.06 -6.25 -7.22
N GLU A 173 -24.51 -5.68 -6.11
CA GLU A 173 -25.82 -5.04 -6.00
C GLU A 173 -25.89 -3.78 -6.85
N THR A 174 -24.83 -2.97 -6.86
CA THR A 174 -24.71 -1.79 -7.72
C THR A 174 -24.82 -2.16 -9.19
N GLU A 175 -24.17 -3.25 -9.65
CA GLU A 175 -24.27 -3.73 -11.02
C GLU A 175 -25.70 -4.14 -11.36
N LYS A 176 -26.40 -4.85 -10.46
CA LYS A 176 -27.79 -5.24 -10.64
C LYS A 176 -28.73 -4.03 -10.74
N ILE A 177 -28.55 -3.05 -9.83
CA ILE A 177 -29.35 -1.82 -9.84
C ILE A 177 -29.09 -1.01 -11.11
N MET A 178 -27.82 -0.87 -11.53
CA MET A 178 -27.48 -0.18 -12.78
C MET A 178 -28.09 -0.85 -14.01
N ALA A 179 -28.02 -2.18 -14.08
CA ALA A 179 -28.65 -2.93 -15.17
C ALA A 179 -30.18 -2.71 -15.22
N ALA A 180 -30.83 -2.74 -14.04
CA ALA A 180 -32.26 -2.47 -13.94
C ALA A 180 -32.63 -1.04 -14.35
N GLN A 181 -31.83 -0.03 -13.98
CA GLN A 181 -32.05 1.36 -14.34
C GLN A 181 -31.81 1.60 -15.85
N LYS A 182 -30.78 0.96 -16.43
CA LYS A 182 -30.57 0.97 -17.90
C LYS A 182 -31.76 0.37 -18.65
N ALA A 183 -32.33 -0.74 -18.18
CA ALA A 183 -33.52 -1.35 -18.75
C ALA A 183 -34.77 -0.43 -18.67
N ARG A 184 -34.83 0.47 -17.69
CA ARG A 184 -35.86 1.51 -17.55
C ARG A 184 -35.60 2.77 -18.40
N GLY A 185 -34.56 2.76 -19.22
CA GLY A 185 -34.21 3.87 -20.10
C GLY A 185 -33.33 4.95 -19.48
N ALA A 186 -32.73 4.71 -18.30
CA ALA A 186 -31.78 5.64 -17.71
C ALA A 186 -30.48 5.67 -18.52
N ASP A 187 -30.15 6.84 -19.04
CA ASP A 187 -28.89 7.08 -19.75
C ASP A 187 -27.85 7.63 -18.78
N MET A 188 -26.85 6.81 -18.46
CA MET A 188 -25.77 7.13 -17.52
C MET A 188 -24.46 7.51 -18.23
N GLU A 189 -24.42 7.39 -19.57
CA GLU A 189 -23.18 7.52 -20.35
C GLU A 189 -23.15 8.79 -21.20
N SER A 190 -24.33 9.30 -21.63
CA SER A 190 -24.41 10.50 -22.45
C SER A 190 -24.64 11.78 -21.64
N GLY A 191 -24.31 12.92 -22.22
CA GLY A 191 -24.54 14.23 -21.65
C GLY A 191 -23.39 14.80 -20.82
N GLY A 192 -23.60 16.03 -20.30
CA GLY A 192 -22.63 16.75 -19.47
C GLY A 192 -22.47 16.17 -18.07
N LEU A 193 -21.41 16.58 -17.35
CA LEU A 193 -21.10 16.09 -15.99
C LEU A 193 -22.29 16.17 -15.03
N MET A 194 -23.07 17.26 -15.06
CA MET A 194 -24.25 17.44 -14.20
C MET A 194 -25.35 16.43 -14.52
N GLN A 195 -25.56 16.10 -15.80
CA GLN A 195 -26.53 15.09 -16.23
C GLN A 195 -26.14 13.70 -15.76
N ARG A 196 -24.86 13.35 -15.88
CA ARG A 196 -24.33 12.06 -15.39
C ARG A 196 -24.48 11.93 -13.87
N ILE A 197 -24.22 12.99 -13.10
CA ILE A 197 -24.43 12.98 -11.64
C ILE A 197 -25.92 12.77 -11.32
N LYS A 198 -26.84 13.47 -12.00
CA LYS A 198 -28.28 13.28 -11.81
C LYS A 198 -28.74 11.87 -12.18
N ALA A 199 -28.16 11.25 -13.22
CA ALA A 199 -28.46 9.89 -13.64
C ALA A 199 -27.99 8.83 -12.63
N LEU A 200 -27.03 9.14 -11.74
CA LEU A 200 -26.58 8.25 -10.67
C LEU A 200 -27.52 8.23 -9.46
N ILE A 201 -28.33 9.29 -9.23
CA ILE A 201 -29.23 9.38 -8.07
C ILE A 201 -30.19 8.18 -7.98
N PRO A 202 -30.85 7.73 -9.08
CA PRO A 202 -31.72 6.55 -9.06
C PRO A 202 -31.01 5.24 -8.74
N VAL A 203 -29.68 5.21 -8.81
CA VAL A 203 -28.85 4.05 -8.41
C VAL A 203 -28.45 4.17 -6.94
N LEU A 204 -28.07 5.39 -6.50
CA LEU A 204 -27.60 5.64 -5.14
C LEU A 204 -28.70 5.42 -4.10
N ILE A 205 -29.94 5.90 -4.34
CA ILE A 205 -31.02 5.78 -3.37
C ILE A 205 -31.34 4.32 -3.02
N PRO A 206 -31.58 3.40 -3.96
CA PRO A 206 -31.81 1.99 -3.65
C PRO A 206 -30.61 1.34 -2.98
N LEU A 207 -29.37 1.71 -3.38
CA LEU A 207 -28.16 1.19 -2.79
C LEU A 207 -28.02 1.58 -1.31
N PHE A 208 -28.31 2.86 -0.97
CA PHE A 208 -28.34 3.31 0.43
C PHE A 208 -29.39 2.55 1.26
N VAL A 209 -30.60 2.42 0.73
CA VAL A 209 -31.68 1.70 1.43
C VAL A 209 -31.27 0.24 1.71
N SER A 210 -30.67 -0.42 0.71
CA SER A 210 -30.17 -1.78 0.88
C SER A 210 -29.03 -1.88 1.90
N ALA A 211 -28.08 -0.94 1.84
CA ALA A 211 -26.96 -0.89 2.78
C ALA A 211 -27.46 -0.70 4.24
N PHE A 212 -28.40 0.21 4.47
CA PHE A 212 -29.01 0.40 5.78
C PHE A 212 -29.78 -0.82 6.28
N ARG A 213 -30.55 -1.48 5.40
CA ARG A 213 -31.25 -2.72 5.75
C ARG A 213 -30.28 -3.80 6.21
N ARG A 214 -29.17 -4.01 5.46
CA ARG A 214 -28.12 -4.96 5.85
C ARG A 214 -27.43 -4.59 7.15
N ALA A 215 -27.20 -3.30 7.40
CA ALA A 215 -26.63 -2.83 8.65
C ALA A 215 -27.55 -3.13 9.83
N PHE A 216 -28.85 -2.93 9.67
CA PHE A 216 -29.88 -3.25 10.65
C PHE A 216 -29.94 -4.77 10.94
N ASP A 217 -29.98 -5.60 9.89
CA ASP A 217 -29.99 -7.05 10.01
C ASP A 217 -28.74 -7.55 10.74
N LEU A 218 -27.57 -6.98 10.42
CA LEU A 218 -26.32 -7.31 11.09
C LEU A 218 -26.33 -6.89 12.55
N ALA A 219 -26.81 -5.66 12.86
CA ALA A 219 -26.90 -5.17 14.23
C ALA A 219 -27.80 -6.08 15.08
N THR A 220 -28.99 -6.42 14.58
CA THR A 220 -29.93 -7.34 15.24
C THR A 220 -29.30 -8.73 15.46
N ALA A 221 -28.56 -9.23 14.46
CA ALA A 221 -27.87 -10.52 14.59
C ALA A 221 -26.71 -10.46 15.61
N MET A 222 -26.06 -9.31 15.78
CA MET A 222 -25.02 -9.10 16.79
C MET A 222 -25.61 -9.00 18.19
N GLU A 223 -26.71 -8.25 18.36
CA GLU A 223 -27.44 -8.13 19.62
C GLU A 223 -27.97 -9.48 20.08
N SER A 224 -28.57 -10.28 19.21
CA SER A 224 -29.07 -11.62 19.52
C SER A 224 -27.95 -12.61 19.95
N ARG A 225 -26.69 -12.31 19.59
CA ARG A 225 -25.50 -13.02 20.06
C ARG A 225 -24.82 -12.38 21.26
N CYS A 226 -25.51 -11.49 21.97
CA CYS A 226 -25.02 -10.78 23.13
C CYS A 226 -23.70 -10.02 22.89
N TYR A 227 -23.61 -9.31 21.77
CA TYR A 227 -22.46 -8.44 21.51
C TYR A 227 -22.58 -7.15 22.32
N HIS A 228 -21.62 -6.91 23.25
CA HIS A 228 -21.56 -5.72 24.11
C HIS A 228 -20.23 -4.97 23.96
N GLY A 229 -19.59 -5.00 22.78
CA GLY A 229 -18.31 -4.32 22.54
C GLY A 229 -17.12 -5.27 22.56
N GLY A 230 -15.91 -4.69 22.68
CA GLY A 230 -14.64 -5.42 22.56
C GLY A 230 -14.09 -6.01 23.85
N GLU A 231 -14.60 -5.59 25.03
CA GLU A 231 -14.09 -6.01 26.33
C GLU A 231 -14.38 -7.49 26.62
N GLY A 232 -13.38 -8.21 27.15
CA GLY A 232 -13.51 -9.62 27.53
C GLY A 232 -13.60 -10.61 26.36
N ARG A 233 -13.45 -10.20 25.11
CA ARG A 233 -13.56 -11.08 23.93
C ARG A 233 -12.22 -11.69 23.50
N THR A 234 -12.28 -12.97 23.10
CA THR A 234 -11.16 -13.65 22.45
C THR A 234 -11.36 -13.70 20.94
N LYS A 235 -10.25 -13.67 20.19
CA LYS A 235 -10.30 -13.83 18.72
C LYS A 235 -10.20 -15.29 18.33
N MET A 236 -11.07 -15.74 17.42
CA MET A 236 -11.01 -17.09 16.87
C MET A 236 -9.71 -17.36 16.12
N LYS A 237 -9.22 -16.36 15.37
CA LYS A 237 -7.95 -16.42 14.65
C LYS A 237 -6.93 -15.53 15.33
N VAL A 238 -5.96 -16.15 16.00
CA VAL A 238 -4.85 -15.45 16.66
C VAL A 238 -3.64 -15.50 15.73
N LEU A 239 -3.01 -14.34 15.50
CA LEU A 239 -1.75 -14.26 14.78
C LEU A 239 -0.62 -14.77 15.69
N HIS A 240 0.11 -15.77 15.23
CA HIS A 240 1.30 -16.32 15.91
C HIS A 240 2.53 -16.08 15.06
N LEU A 241 3.62 -15.69 15.71
CA LEU A 241 4.91 -15.55 15.04
C LEU A 241 5.43 -16.92 14.65
N SER A 242 5.81 -17.07 13.40
CA SER A 242 6.43 -18.27 12.83
C SER A 242 7.96 -18.22 12.93
N LYS A 243 8.64 -19.34 12.67
CA LYS A 243 10.10 -19.37 12.58
C LYS A 243 10.62 -18.46 11.47
N ASP A 244 9.89 -18.37 10.36
CA ASP A 244 10.22 -17.50 9.23
C ASP A 244 10.23 -16.02 9.62
N ASP A 245 9.35 -15.62 10.55
CA ASP A 245 9.29 -14.26 11.07
C ASP A 245 10.53 -13.88 11.87
N TYR A 246 11.00 -14.78 12.76
CA TYR A 246 12.22 -14.56 13.54
C TYR A 246 13.46 -14.50 12.65
N ILE A 247 13.58 -15.40 11.66
CA ILE A 247 14.69 -15.37 10.70
C ILE A 247 14.70 -14.04 9.95
N THR A 248 13.53 -13.58 9.47
CA THR A 248 13.42 -12.32 8.74
C THR A 248 13.82 -11.13 9.62
N LEU A 249 13.41 -11.11 10.90
CA LEU A 249 13.81 -10.06 11.83
C LEU A 249 15.32 -10.05 12.07
N ILE A 250 15.95 -11.21 12.27
CA ILE A 250 17.41 -11.33 12.45
C ILE A 250 18.13 -10.78 11.21
N VAL A 251 17.72 -11.18 10.02
CA VAL A 251 18.31 -10.70 8.76
C VAL A 251 18.17 -9.18 8.64
N CYS A 252 17.01 -8.60 9.00
CA CYS A 252 16.80 -7.17 8.95
C CYS A 252 17.65 -6.40 9.98
N VAL A 253 17.87 -6.95 11.18
CA VAL A 253 18.76 -6.34 12.20
C VAL A 253 20.22 -6.39 11.73
N LEU A 254 20.68 -7.51 11.18
CA LEU A 254 22.02 -7.61 10.59
C LEU A 254 22.19 -6.64 9.42
N TYR A 255 21.18 -6.52 8.57
CA TYR A 255 21.19 -5.55 7.48
C TYR A 255 21.25 -4.11 7.99
N LEU A 256 20.51 -3.77 9.06
CA LEU A 256 20.58 -2.45 9.69
C LEU A 256 21.97 -2.14 10.20
N ALA A 257 22.61 -3.09 10.89
CA ALA A 257 23.97 -2.92 11.39
C ALA A 257 24.96 -2.67 10.24
N ALA A 258 24.89 -3.46 9.17
CA ALA A 258 25.70 -3.26 7.97
C ALA A 258 25.41 -1.92 7.27
N PHE A 259 24.15 -1.51 7.22
CA PHE A 259 23.75 -0.23 6.64
C PHE A 259 24.31 0.97 7.42
N ILE A 260 24.22 0.95 8.76
CA ILE A 260 24.74 1.99 9.63
C ILE A 260 26.27 2.07 9.52
N THR A 261 26.97 0.94 9.57
CA THR A 261 28.44 0.92 9.43
C THR A 261 28.88 1.46 8.06
N CYS A 262 28.17 1.10 6.99
CA CYS A 262 28.45 1.64 5.67
C CYS A 262 28.16 3.14 5.57
N LEU A 263 27.10 3.63 6.23
CA LEU A 263 26.76 5.05 6.26
C LEU A 263 27.81 5.88 7.00
N LEU A 264 28.29 5.41 8.16
CA LEU A 264 29.33 6.07 8.95
C LEU A 264 30.67 6.09 8.22
N TYR A 265 31.09 4.95 7.68
CA TYR A 265 32.36 4.85 6.95
C TYR A 265 32.43 5.76 5.72
N THR A 266 31.30 5.91 5.00
CA THR A 266 31.25 6.80 3.83
C THR A 266 31.05 8.27 4.20
N SER A 267 30.58 8.59 5.41
CA SER A 267 30.56 9.99 5.91
C SER A 267 31.98 10.46 6.24
N ASP A 268 32.75 9.61 6.93
CA ASP A 268 34.14 9.93 7.32
C ASP A 268 35.05 10.09 6.08
N ALA A 269 34.82 9.28 5.03
CA ALA A 269 35.57 9.38 3.78
C ALA A 269 35.19 10.57 2.87
N ALA A 270 34.14 11.30 3.20
CA ALA A 270 33.72 12.50 2.47
C ALA A 270 34.15 13.79 3.17
N ASP A 271 34.57 13.70 4.44
CA ASP A 271 35.08 14.82 5.25
C ASP A 271 36.63 14.92 5.24
N ASP A 272 37.34 13.87 4.75
CA ASP A 272 38.76 13.85 4.40
C ASP A 272 38.98 14.19 2.90
#